data_05f20bd37eb1a9a5c932d0eaf11ab401
#
_entry.id   05f20bd37eb1a9a5c932d0eaf11ab401
#
_cell.length_a   1.000
_cell.length_b   1.000
_cell.length_c   1.000
_cell.angle_alpha   90.00
_cell.angle_beta   90.00
_cell.angle_gamma   90.00
#
_symmetry.space_group_name_H-M   'P 1'
#
loop_
_entity.id
_entity.type
_entity.pdbx_description
1 polymer ?
#
loop_
_entity_poly.entity_id
_entity_poly.type
_entity_poly.pdbx_seq_one_letter_code
_entity_poly.pdbx_strand_id
1 'polypeptide(L)'
;MENKRELLKKVFNNEKAERVPIGFWYHFVSPKDHFRALEDASVMQRVIDGHKRMYSEMQPDFVKIMSDGFFGHPSVNNTKIEKAEDLYNIKSVGKDHPWMKEQIKFVKEINDTFCDKVYTFYNIFSPLHCIRLYFEEFEGDNKKFARLFLENPDAMAYAAQQIANDLDFLIEQLFKEVKLDGIYLSVQEVQDARADKSFHEQYVHPTDLQTIATIKKCSDTNILHICGYGEYTNDLHLFEKYDLSVINWATHTEKTTLKQGKAFFNDKVVIGGFDNNPNTLLDAGTDEEIEAYIKELLEDAGTKGVIIGADCTISPDIPVERFQLIRELGKKYAK
;
A
#
# COMPACT_ATOMS: atom_id res chain seq x y z
N MET A 1 -29.71 -0.33 -1.63
CA MET A 1 -28.29 0.07 -1.66
C MET A 1 -27.49 -1.11 -2.21
N GLU A 2 -26.51 -0.85 -3.07
CA GLU A 2 -25.61 -1.88 -3.60
C GLU A 2 -24.79 -2.50 -2.45
N ASN A 3 -24.61 -3.81 -2.49
CA ASN A 3 -23.73 -4.50 -1.52
C ASN A 3 -22.30 -4.51 -2.05
N LYS A 4 -21.48 -3.56 -1.58
CA LYS A 4 -20.08 -3.42 -2.00
C LYS A 4 -19.22 -4.63 -1.61
N ARG A 5 -19.53 -5.32 -0.52
CA ARG A 5 -18.80 -6.54 -0.13
C ARG A 5 -19.05 -7.67 -1.13
N GLU A 6 -20.30 -7.88 -1.55
CA GLU A 6 -20.63 -8.88 -2.59
C GLU A 6 -20.03 -8.50 -3.96
N LEU A 7 -20.02 -7.21 -4.30
CA LEU A 7 -19.36 -6.71 -5.51
C LEU A 7 -17.88 -7.10 -5.54
N LEU A 8 -17.16 -6.76 -4.47
CA LEU A 8 -15.71 -7.06 -4.37
C LEU A 8 -15.42 -8.55 -4.26
N LYS A 9 -16.26 -9.32 -3.58
CA LYS A 9 -16.11 -10.77 -3.51
C LYS A 9 -16.09 -11.42 -4.89
N LYS A 10 -16.99 -10.99 -5.80
CA LYS A 10 -16.99 -11.44 -7.20
C LYS A 10 -15.69 -11.06 -7.90
N VAL A 11 -15.24 -9.81 -7.72
CA VAL A 11 -14.01 -9.32 -8.36
C VAL A 11 -12.78 -10.10 -7.85
N PHE A 12 -12.67 -10.35 -6.56
CA PHE A 12 -11.57 -11.14 -5.98
C PHE A 12 -11.55 -12.60 -6.45
N ASN A 13 -12.71 -13.12 -6.86
CA ASN A 13 -12.82 -14.44 -7.48
C ASN A 13 -12.66 -14.42 -9.02
N ASN A 14 -12.28 -13.29 -9.62
CA ASN A 14 -12.28 -13.11 -11.09
C ASN A 14 -13.63 -13.42 -11.76
N GLU A 15 -14.74 -13.21 -11.03
CA GLU A 15 -16.09 -13.37 -11.56
C GLU A 15 -16.59 -12.05 -12.20
N LYS A 16 -17.59 -12.16 -13.07
CA LYS A 16 -18.26 -10.98 -13.64
C LYS A 16 -19.07 -10.28 -12.53
N ALA A 17 -18.83 -9.00 -12.35
CA ALA A 17 -19.54 -8.13 -11.42
C ALA A 17 -20.48 -7.17 -12.15
N GLU A 18 -21.39 -6.54 -11.42
CA GLU A 18 -22.39 -5.62 -11.94
C GLU A 18 -21.77 -4.33 -12.49
N ARG A 19 -20.59 -3.98 -11.98
CA ARG A 19 -19.74 -2.89 -12.43
C ARG A 19 -18.28 -3.15 -12.04
N VAL A 20 -17.38 -2.41 -12.63
CA VAL A 20 -15.99 -2.37 -12.17
C VAL A 20 -15.91 -1.51 -10.91
N PRO A 21 -15.34 -2.02 -9.79
CA PRO A 21 -15.20 -1.24 -8.56
C PRO A 21 -14.16 -0.13 -8.69
N ILE A 22 -14.22 0.83 -7.75
CA ILE A 22 -13.22 1.88 -7.61
C ILE A 22 -12.55 1.82 -6.24
N GLY A 23 -11.24 2.13 -6.20
CA GLY A 23 -10.46 2.23 -4.96
C GLY A 23 -9.39 3.31 -5.07
N PHE A 24 -9.59 4.38 -4.29
CA PHE A 24 -8.64 5.49 -4.18
C PHE A 24 -8.40 5.82 -2.72
N TRP A 25 -7.24 6.37 -2.40
CA TRP A 25 -6.82 6.73 -1.05
C TRP A 25 -5.85 7.92 -1.07
N TYR A 26 -5.82 8.68 -0.01
CA TYR A 26 -4.89 9.79 0.21
C TYR A 26 -4.44 9.86 1.66
N HIS A 27 -3.36 10.63 1.93
CA HIS A 27 -2.88 10.88 3.28
C HIS A 27 -3.76 11.90 4.00
N PHE A 28 -3.98 11.68 5.30
CA PHE A 28 -4.83 12.52 6.14
C PHE A 28 -4.06 13.54 6.95
N VAL A 29 -2.75 13.40 7.01
CA VAL A 29 -1.84 14.30 7.70
C VAL A 29 -0.64 14.65 6.82
N SER A 30 0.09 15.69 7.17
CA SER A 30 1.28 16.10 6.43
C SER A 30 2.46 15.12 6.66
N PRO A 31 3.43 15.06 5.74
CA PRO A 31 4.58 14.15 5.87
C PRO A 31 5.30 14.23 7.22
N LYS A 32 5.43 15.42 7.81
CA LYS A 32 6.02 15.61 9.14
C LYS A 32 5.30 14.87 10.27
N ASP A 33 4.02 14.54 10.08
CA ASP A 33 3.19 13.85 11.07
C ASP A 33 3.12 12.33 10.83
N HIS A 34 3.66 11.82 9.69
CA HIS A 34 3.60 10.38 9.35
C HIS A 34 4.26 9.46 10.39
N PHE A 35 5.16 9.98 11.24
CA PHE A 35 5.90 9.21 12.23
C PHE A 35 5.48 9.50 13.68
N ARG A 36 4.48 10.38 13.92
CA ARG A 36 4.30 11.04 15.20
C ARG A 36 3.10 10.58 16.02
N ALA A 37 2.43 9.50 15.67
CA ALA A 37 1.22 9.04 16.37
C ALA A 37 1.45 8.74 17.87
N LEU A 38 2.66 8.26 18.23
CA LEU A 38 2.99 8.00 19.65
C LEU A 38 3.36 9.26 20.44
N GLU A 39 3.77 10.31 19.75
CA GLU A 39 4.16 11.59 20.39
C GLU A 39 2.98 12.56 20.51
N ASP A 40 2.08 12.49 19.54
CA ASP A 40 0.92 13.39 19.42
C ASP A 40 -0.35 12.60 19.06
N ALA A 41 -1.16 12.33 20.07
CA ALA A 41 -2.42 11.61 19.90
C ALA A 41 -3.41 12.30 18.93
N SER A 42 -3.26 13.60 18.67
CA SER A 42 -4.09 14.32 17.70
C SER A 42 -3.83 13.86 16.26
N VAL A 43 -2.66 13.28 15.96
CA VAL A 43 -2.35 12.68 14.67
C VAL A 43 -3.30 11.51 14.41
N MET A 44 -3.42 10.57 15.34
CA MET A 44 -4.34 9.44 15.21
C MET A 44 -5.79 9.92 15.02
N GLN A 45 -6.23 10.89 15.79
CA GLN A 45 -7.61 11.41 15.69
C GLN A 45 -7.88 12.03 14.31
N ARG A 46 -6.94 12.82 13.77
CA ARG A 46 -7.07 13.41 12.43
C ARG A 46 -7.17 12.33 11.34
N VAL A 47 -6.41 11.26 11.46
CA VAL A 47 -6.45 10.14 10.50
C VAL A 47 -7.77 9.38 10.60
N ILE A 48 -8.28 9.11 11.81
CA ILE A 48 -9.59 8.46 12.04
C ILE A 48 -10.71 9.30 11.41
N ASP A 49 -10.74 10.60 11.71
CA ASP A 49 -11.76 11.51 11.18
C ASP A 49 -11.62 11.70 9.67
N GLY A 50 -10.39 11.70 9.17
CA GLY A 50 -10.07 11.71 7.74
C GLY A 50 -10.66 10.51 6.99
N HIS A 51 -10.53 9.30 7.53
CA HIS A 51 -11.16 8.10 6.93
C HIS A 51 -12.69 8.21 6.90
N LYS A 52 -13.31 8.69 7.98
CA LYS A 52 -14.76 8.87 8.03
C LYS A 52 -15.23 9.86 6.97
N ARG A 53 -14.51 10.99 6.81
CA ARG A 53 -14.81 12.00 5.79
C ARG A 53 -14.59 11.44 4.39
N MET A 54 -13.43 10.87 4.09
CA MET A 54 -13.11 10.26 2.79
C MET A 54 -14.19 9.25 2.38
N TYR A 55 -14.61 8.37 3.28
CA TYR A 55 -15.64 7.38 2.99
C TYR A 55 -16.99 8.03 2.69
N SER A 56 -17.39 9.05 3.43
CA SER A 56 -18.68 9.73 3.21
C SER A 56 -18.73 10.49 1.88
N GLU A 57 -17.62 11.05 1.45
CA GLU A 57 -17.49 11.87 0.25
C GLU A 57 -17.22 11.01 -1.00
N MET A 58 -16.14 10.26 -1.00
CA MET A 58 -15.68 9.47 -2.14
C MET A 58 -16.44 8.15 -2.32
N GLN A 59 -16.91 7.55 -1.22
CA GLN A 59 -17.61 6.24 -1.19
C GLN A 59 -16.85 5.11 -1.91
N PRO A 60 -15.57 4.88 -1.63
CA PRO A 60 -14.79 3.84 -2.28
C PRO A 60 -15.42 2.46 -2.04
N ASP A 61 -15.06 1.47 -2.86
CA ASP A 61 -15.60 0.12 -2.74
C ASP A 61 -14.86 -0.73 -1.71
N PHE A 62 -13.65 -0.34 -1.35
CA PHE A 62 -12.92 -0.83 -0.17
C PHE A 62 -12.25 0.35 0.55
N VAL A 63 -11.82 0.14 1.78
CA VAL A 63 -11.06 1.13 2.54
C VAL A 63 -9.65 0.60 2.78
N LYS A 64 -8.65 1.29 2.24
CA LYS A 64 -7.28 1.19 2.70
C LYS A 64 -7.16 2.00 3.97
N ILE A 65 -7.00 1.34 5.11
CA ILE A 65 -6.71 2.00 6.38
C ILE A 65 -5.25 2.47 6.32
N MET A 66 -5.06 3.78 6.18
CA MET A 66 -3.74 4.40 6.09
C MET A 66 -3.03 4.32 7.43
N SER A 67 -1.75 4.00 7.40
CA SER A 67 -0.90 3.95 8.60
C SER A 67 -0.24 5.29 8.95
N ASP A 68 -0.83 6.40 8.50
CA ASP A 68 -0.37 7.75 8.79
C ASP A 68 -0.16 7.94 10.31
N GLY A 69 1.00 8.40 10.70
CA GLY A 69 1.43 8.46 12.09
C GLY A 69 2.27 7.27 12.57
N PHE A 70 2.22 6.13 11.87
CA PHE A 70 2.94 4.89 12.19
C PHE A 70 3.87 4.41 11.07
N PHE A 71 4.33 5.29 10.18
CA PHE A 71 5.19 4.91 9.05
C PHE A 71 6.52 4.30 9.50
N GLY A 72 7.09 4.80 10.58
CA GLY A 72 8.37 4.34 11.07
C GLY A 72 8.28 3.25 12.11
N HIS A 73 9.30 2.41 12.15
CA HIS A 73 9.50 1.49 13.25
C HIS A 73 10.23 2.21 14.39
N PRO A 74 9.78 2.15 15.66
CA PRO A 74 10.34 2.94 16.75
C PRO A 74 11.85 2.77 16.97
N SER A 75 12.36 1.55 16.76
CA SER A 75 13.79 1.30 16.88
C SER A 75 14.60 2.00 15.79
N VAL A 76 14.04 2.15 14.57
CA VAL A 76 14.68 2.92 13.50
C VAL A 76 14.65 4.40 13.84
N ASN A 77 13.47 4.93 14.22
CA ASN A 77 13.27 6.35 14.52
C ASN A 77 14.16 6.85 15.67
N ASN A 78 14.47 5.97 16.63
CA ASN A 78 15.27 6.29 17.82
C ASN A 78 16.76 5.93 17.68
N THR A 79 17.19 5.38 16.54
CA THR A 79 18.58 5.02 16.30
C THR A 79 19.24 6.06 15.41
N LYS A 80 20.32 6.67 15.91
CA LYS A 80 21.15 7.53 15.06
C LYS A 80 21.93 6.67 14.08
N ILE A 81 21.62 6.78 12.79
CA ILE A 81 22.21 5.98 11.71
C ILE A 81 23.09 6.91 10.86
N GLU A 82 24.39 6.90 11.06
CA GLU A 82 25.36 7.67 10.28
C GLU A 82 26.12 6.80 9.27
N LYS A 83 26.35 5.55 9.61
CA LYS A 83 27.06 4.54 8.79
C LYS A 83 26.33 3.20 8.84
N ALA A 84 26.64 2.31 7.92
CA ALA A 84 25.94 1.04 7.78
C ALA A 84 26.01 0.13 9.02
N GLU A 85 27.11 0.15 9.80
CA GLU A 85 27.23 -0.64 11.03
C GLU A 85 26.25 -0.20 12.12
N ASP A 86 25.76 1.04 12.09
CA ASP A 86 24.80 1.54 13.08
C ASP A 86 23.45 0.81 12.96
N LEU A 87 23.15 0.21 11.81
CA LEU A 87 21.98 -0.63 11.59
C LEU A 87 21.92 -1.85 12.53
N TYR A 88 23.06 -2.34 13.03
CA TYR A 88 23.07 -3.40 14.05
C TYR A 88 22.51 -2.95 15.41
N ASN A 89 22.30 -1.64 15.63
CA ASN A 89 21.67 -1.12 16.83
C ASN A 89 20.12 -1.18 16.76
N ILE A 90 19.55 -1.40 15.58
CA ILE A 90 18.10 -1.62 15.41
C ILE A 90 17.73 -2.96 16.04
N LYS A 91 16.72 -2.93 16.92
CA LYS A 91 16.25 -4.10 17.67
C LYS A 91 14.74 -4.22 17.55
N SER A 92 14.23 -5.44 17.72
CA SER A 92 12.80 -5.64 17.96
C SER A 92 12.38 -4.83 19.19
N VAL A 93 11.23 -4.17 19.10
CA VAL A 93 10.65 -3.43 20.23
C VAL A 93 9.82 -4.35 21.13
N GLY A 94 9.45 -5.51 20.62
CA GLY A 94 8.73 -6.53 21.35
C GLY A 94 7.23 -6.25 21.49
N LYS A 95 6.50 -7.29 21.84
CA LYS A 95 5.02 -7.35 21.84
C LYS A 95 4.32 -6.34 22.76
N ASP A 96 4.97 -5.89 23.82
CA ASP A 96 4.38 -5.00 24.82
C ASP A 96 4.59 -3.52 24.54
N HIS A 97 5.32 -3.19 23.47
CA HIS A 97 5.61 -1.80 23.11
C HIS A 97 4.34 -1.02 22.78
N PRO A 98 4.21 0.27 23.15
CA PRO A 98 3.06 1.12 22.81
C PRO A 98 2.76 1.16 21.31
N TRP A 99 3.77 1.13 20.45
CA TRP A 99 3.62 1.08 18.99
C TRP A 99 2.70 -0.05 18.51
N MET A 100 2.80 -1.25 19.13
CA MET A 100 1.90 -2.37 18.84
C MET A 100 0.47 -2.07 19.28
N LYS A 101 0.31 -1.67 20.55
CA LYS A 101 -1.00 -1.50 21.17
C LYS A 101 -1.79 -0.35 20.57
N GLU A 102 -1.15 0.76 20.31
CA GLU A 102 -1.80 1.94 19.74
C GLU A 102 -2.19 1.73 18.27
N GLN A 103 -1.38 1.01 17.47
CA GLN A 103 -1.78 0.64 16.12
C GLN A 103 -3.00 -0.27 16.11
N ILE A 104 -3.05 -1.31 16.94
CA ILE A 104 -4.20 -2.24 17.02
C ILE A 104 -5.46 -1.46 17.39
N LYS A 105 -5.39 -0.60 18.40
CA LYS A 105 -6.51 0.26 18.84
C LYS A 105 -6.95 1.20 17.70
N PHE A 106 -6.02 1.87 17.06
CA PHE A 106 -6.25 2.79 15.95
C PHE A 106 -6.94 2.09 14.77
N VAL A 107 -6.39 0.95 14.33
CA VAL A 107 -6.95 0.16 13.23
C VAL A 107 -8.35 -0.33 13.59
N LYS A 108 -8.55 -0.80 14.81
CA LYS A 108 -9.86 -1.25 15.30
C LYS A 108 -10.92 -0.16 15.23
N GLU A 109 -10.62 1.05 15.67
CA GLU A 109 -11.58 2.16 15.66
C GLU A 109 -12.01 2.54 14.24
N ILE A 110 -11.07 2.57 13.28
CA ILE A 110 -11.39 2.84 11.88
C ILE A 110 -12.17 1.66 11.29
N ASN A 111 -11.69 0.45 11.51
CA ASN A 111 -12.30 -0.76 10.96
C ASN A 111 -13.76 -0.96 11.43
N ASP A 112 -14.05 -0.77 12.70
CA ASP A 112 -15.39 -0.91 13.29
C ASP A 112 -16.42 0.05 12.63
N THR A 113 -15.95 1.13 12.00
CA THR A 113 -16.81 2.06 11.23
C THR A 113 -17.21 1.49 9.87
N PHE A 114 -16.40 0.63 9.25
CA PHE A 114 -16.53 0.26 7.83
C PHE A 114 -16.70 -1.23 7.56
N CYS A 115 -16.25 -2.13 8.45
CA CYS A 115 -16.13 -3.57 8.19
C CYS A 115 -17.42 -4.26 7.74
N ASP A 116 -18.60 -3.76 8.13
CA ASP A 116 -19.88 -4.29 7.68
C ASP A 116 -20.36 -3.73 6.34
N LYS A 117 -19.72 -2.67 5.84
CA LYS A 117 -20.09 -1.95 4.61
C LYS A 117 -19.21 -2.30 3.43
N VAL A 118 -17.90 -2.38 3.67
CA VAL A 118 -16.87 -2.59 2.65
C VAL A 118 -15.75 -3.49 3.18
N TYR A 119 -14.91 -3.99 2.28
CA TYR A 119 -13.64 -4.62 2.68
C TYR A 119 -12.68 -3.58 3.23
N THR A 120 -11.92 -3.96 4.24
CA THR A 120 -10.93 -3.10 4.90
C THR A 120 -9.56 -3.74 4.89
N PHE A 121 -8.55 -2.97 4.50
CA PHE A 121 -7.16 -3.43 4.42
C PHE A 121 -6.26 -2.45 5.16
N TYR A 122 -5.51 -2.94 6.15
CA TYR A 122 -4.55 -2.08 6.84
C TYR A 122 -3.24 -1.98 6.07
N ASN A 123 -2.77 -0.74 5.85
CA ASN A 123 -1.48 -0.50 5.20
C ASN A 123 -0.33 -0.85 6.13
N ILE A 124 0.54 -1.74 5.68
CA ILE A 124 1.81 -2.08 6.32
C ILE A 124 2.91 -1.92 5.29
N PHE A 125 4.00 -1.29 5.67
CA PHE A 125 5.22 -1.27 4.87
C PHE A 125 6.06 -2.50 5.17
N SER A 126 6.72 -3.06 4.14
CA SER A 126 7.65 -4.17 4.35
C SER A 126 8.82 -3.77 5.26
N PRO A 127 9.53 -4.73 5.87
CA PRO A 127 10.59 -4.42 6.83
C PRO A 127 11.63 -3.44 6.32
N LEU A 128 12.12 -3.64 5.09
CA LEU A 128 13.08 -2.74 4.46
C LEU A 128 12.47 -1.40 4.08
N HIS A 129 11.19 -1.38 3.69
CA HIS A 129 10.48 -0.15 3.37
C HIS A 129 10.29 0.74 4.62
N CYS A 130 10.09 0.17 5.80
CA CYS A 130 10.08 0.93 7.07
C CYS A 130 11.40 1.68 7.31
N ILE A 131 12.54 1.04 7.01
CA ILE A 131 13.86 1.68 7.16
C ILE A 131 14.04 2.76 6.08
N ARG A 132 13.61 2.48 4.86
CA ARG A 132 13.69 3.41 3.74
C ARG A 132 12.93 4.69 4.01
N LEU A 133 11.66 4.61 4.44
CA LEU A 133 10.81 5.76 4.74
C LEU A 133 11.43 6.68 5.79
N TYR A 134 12.16 6.13 6.76
CA TYR A 134 12.91 6.94 7.72
C TYR A 134 13.93 7.86 7.02
N PHE A 135 14.70 7.33 6.07
CA PHE A 135 15.67 8.16 5.35
C PHE A 135 15.00 9.13 4.37
N GLU A 136 13.97 8.68 3.64
CA GLU A 136 13.30 9.48 2.62
C GLU A 136 12.47 10.62 3.22
N GLU A 137 11.58 10.31 4.15
CA GLU A 137 10.60 11.27 4.66
C GLU A 137 11.05 11.96 5.94
N PHE A 138 11.77 11.26 6.83
CA PHE A 138 12.20 11.84 8.10
C PHE A 138 13.53 12.58 7.99
N GLU A 139 14.55 11.99 7.34
CA GLU A 139 15.84 12.65 7.13
C GLU A 139 15.90 13.48 5.85
N GLY A 140 15.04 13.22 4.85
CA GLY A 140 15.04 13.90 3.55
C GLY A 140 16.19 13.48 2.62
N ASP A 141 16.77 12.29 2.82
CA ASP A 141 17.86 11.74 1.99
C ASP A 141 17.43 10.40 1.38
N ASN A 142 16.80 10.46 0.21
CA ASN A 142 16.30 9.28 -0.51
C ASN A 142 17.41 8.35 -1.06
N LYS A 143 18.65 8.81 -1.11
CA LYS A 143 19.80 7.99 -1.59
C LYS A 143 20.53 7.27 -0.47
N LYS A 144 20.33 7.69 0.77
CA LYS A 144 21.04 7.14 1.93
C LYS A 144 20.70 5.68 2.18
N PHE A 145 19.42 5.31 2.01
CA PHE A 145 18.98 3.92 2.16
C PHE A 145 19.78 2.98 1.26
N ALA A 146 19.73 3.20 -0.07
CA ALA A 146 20.45 2.35 -1.02
C ALA A 146 21.96 2.34 -0.79
N ARG A 147 22.55 3.50 -0.49
CA ARG A 147 23.98 3.61 -0.19
C ARG A 147 24.38 2.75 1.01
N LEU A 148 23.71 2.88 2.16
CA LEU A 148 24.02 2.10 3.36
C LEU A 148 23.74 0.61 3.17
N PHE A 149 22.69 0.26 2.42
CA PHE A 149 22.37 -1.12 2.11
C PHE A 149 23.48 -1.80 1.30
N LEU A 150 23.98 -1.13 0.27
CA LEU A 150 25.07 -1.65 -0.56
C LEU A 150 26.43 -1.64 0.14
N GLU A 151 26.63 -0.74 1.11
CA GLU A 151 27.85 -0.68 1.91
C GLU A 151 27.96 -1.86 2.88
N ASN A 152 26.85 -2.23 3.56
CA ASN A 152 26.83 -3.38 4.46
C ASN A 152 25.44 -4.09 4.38
N PRO A 153 25.25 -4.99 3.41
CA PRO A 153 23.99 -5.70 3.23
C PRO A 153 23.57 -6.56 4.43
N ASP A 154 24.54 -7.15 5.13
CA ASP A 154 24.27 -7.97 6.30
C ASP A 154 23.71 -7.15 7.48
N ALA A 155 24.21 -5.93 7.67
CA ALA A 155 23.68 -5.03 8.71
C ALA A 155 22.25 -4.59 8.39
N MET A 156 21.95 -4.31 7.12
CA MET A 156 20.59 -3.96 6.67
C MET A 156 19.63 -5.15 6.81
N ALA A 157 20.05 -6.34 6.38
CA ALA A 157 19.26 -7.56 6.55
C ALA A 157 19.01 -7.89 8.02
N TYR A 158 19.99 -7.69 8.89
CA TYR A 158 19.82 -7.84 10.34
C TYR A 158 18.75 -6.87 10.86
N ALA A 159 18.82 -5.60 10.50
CA ALA A 159 17.84 -4.58 10.91
C ALA A 159 16.43 -4.94 10.39
N ALA A 160 16.31 -5.30 9.12
CA ALA A 160 15.06 -5.73 8.52
C ALA A 160 14.46 -6.95 9.24
N GLN A 161 15.29 -7.91 9.66
CA GLN A 161 14.83 -9.09 10.41
C GLN A 161 14.23 -8.72 11.77
N GLN A 162 14.80 -7.72 12.48
CA GLN A 162 14.22 -7.25 13.74
C GLN A 162 12.82 -6.66 13.54
N ILE A 163 12.65 -5.90 12.46
CA ILE A 163 11.38 -5.28 12.09
C ILE A 163 10.38 -6.35 11.63
N ALA A 164 10.81 -7.32 10.80
CA ALA A 164 9.96 -8.41 10.34
C ALA A 164 9.33 -9.18 11.51
N ASN A 165 10.11 -9.49 12.56
CA ASN A 165 9.60 -10.18 13.74
C ASN A 165 8.49 -9.38 14.45
N ASP A 166 8.65 -8.06 14.53
CA ASP A 166 7.65 -7.17 15.13
C ASP A 166 6.41 -7.02 14.25
N LEU A 167 6.58 -6.91 12.92
CA LEU A 167 5.46 -6.86 11.97
C LEU A 167 4.65 -8.16 11.96
N ASP A 168 5.30 -9.31 11.98
CA ASP A 168 4.62 -10.60 12.06
C ASP A 168 3.72 -10.67 13.29
N PHE A 169 4.25 -10.27 14.45
CA PHE A 169 3.46 -10.22 15.68
C PHE A 169 2.30 -9.21 15.58
N LEU A 170 2.55 -8.01 15.05
CA LEU A 170 1.51 -7.00 14.84
C LEU A 170 0.38 -7.53 13.95
N ILE A 171 0.73 -8.16 12.83
CA ILE A 171 -0.24 -8.75 11.87
C ILE A 171 -1.09 -9.81 12.57
N GLU A 172 -0.48 -10.75 13.28
CA GLU A 172 -1.21 -11.79 14.00
C GLU A 172 -2.18 -11.20 15.05
N GLN A 173 -1.78 -10.17 15.79
CA GLN A 173 -2.64 -9.51 16.77
C GLN A 173 -3.77 -8.69 16.10
N LEU A 174 -3.50 -8.03 14.99
CA LEU A 174 -4.54 -7.32 14.23
C LEU A 174 -5.67 -8.27 13.83
N PHE A 175 -5.38 -9.41 13.24
CA PHE A 175 -6.41 -10.37 12.86
C PHE A 175 -7.09 -11.08 14.05
N LYS A 176 -6.43 -11.16 15.19
CA LYS A 176 -7.02 -11.70 16.42
C LYS A 176 -7.99 -10.73 17.08
N GLU A 177 -7.69 -9.42 17.04
CA GLU A 177 -8.42 -8.40 17.80
C GLU A 177 -9.34 -7.53 16.94
N VAL A 178 -9.07 -7.47 15.62
CA VAL A 178 -9.78 -6.64 14.67
C VAL A 178 -10.39 -7.51 13.57
N LYS A 179 -11.64 -7.27 13.23
CA LYS A 179 -12.33 -7.93 12.09
C LYS A 179 -11.86 -7.33 10.76
N LEU A 180 -10.56 -7.45 10.50
CA LEU A 180 -9.91 -6.93 9.30
C LEU A 180 -10.06 -7.94 8.16
N ASP A 181 -10.27 -7.47 6.92
CA ASP A 181 -10.39 -8.38 5.78
C ASP A 181 -9.02 -8.77 5.22
N GLY A 182 -8.02 -7.89 5.30
CA GLY A 182 -6.69 -8.18 4.80
C GLY A 182 -5.66 -7.10 5.12
N ILE A 183 -4.45 -7.34 4.65
CA ILE A 183 -3.33 -6.39 4.69
C ILE A 183 -3.12 -5.78 3.31
N TYR A 184 -2.80 -4.51 3.28
CA TYR A 184 -2.27 -3.78 2.14
C TYR A 184 -0.76 -3.63 2.35
N LEU A 185 0.03 -4.57 1.81
CA LEU A 185 1.48 -4.60 1.98
C LEU A 185 2.16 -3.73 0.94
N SER A 186 2.85 -2.69 1.38
CA SER A 186 3.63 -1.80 0.51
C SER A 186 5.09 -2.23 0.49
N VAL A 187 5.60 -2.50 -0.72
CA VAL A 187 6.98 -2.87 -1.00
C VAL A 187 7.58 -1.95 -2.05
N GLN A 188 8.89 -1.94 -2.17
CA GLN A 188 9.59 -1.18 -3.20
C GLN A 188 10.97 -1.80 -3.45
N GLU A 189 11.47 -1.69 -4.69
CA GLU A 189 12.81 -2.08 -5.06
C GLU A 189 13.88 -1.22 -4.37
N VAL A 190 15.07 -1.79 -4.16
CA VAL A 190 16.26 -1.00 -3.81
C VAL A 190 16.62 -0.16 -5.03
N GLN A 191 16.43 1.14 -4.95
CA GLN A 191 16.60 2.07 -6.09
C GLN A 191 18.09 2.31 -6.41
N ASP A 192 18.80 1.25 -6.80
CA ASP A 192 20.18 1.29 -7.26
C ASP A 192 20.45 0.08 -8.17
N ALA A 193 20.94 0.34 -9.38
CA ALA A 193 21.19 -0.69 -10.37
C ALA A 193 22.19 -1.79 -9.94
N ARG A 194 22.94 -1.57 -8.86
CA ARG A 194 23.85 -2.57 -8.27
C ARG A 194 23.10 -3.61 -7.43
N ALA A 195 21.89 -3.29 -6.97
CA ALA A 195 21.03 -4.23 -6.28
C ALA A 195 20.25 -5.06 -7.31
N ASP A 196 20.95 -5.97 -7.98
CA ASP A 196 20.37 -6.85 -8.99
C ASP A 196 19.46 -7.94 -8.37
N LYS A 197 18.94 -8.81 -9.23
CA LYS A 197 18.07 -9.92 -8.80
C LYS A 197 18.71 -10.79 -7.73
N SER A 198 20.01 -11.09 -7.85
CA SER A 198 20.74 -11.92 -6.87
C SER A 198 20.82 -11.22 -5.52
N PHE A 199 21.06 -9.92 -5.52
CA PHE A 199 21.03 -9.10 -4.30
C PHE A 199 19.65 -9.10 -3.64
N HIS A 200 18.57 -8.93 -4.42
CA HIS A 200 17.20 -9.01 -3.93
C HIS A 200 16.88 -10.38 -3.35
N GLU A 201 17.23 -11.46 -4.03
CA GLU A 201 17.01 -12.83 -3.55
C GLU A 201 17.73 -13.12 -2.23
N GLN A 202 18.90 -12.55 -2.03
CA GLN A 202 19.72 -12.79 -0.84
C GLN A 202 19.31 -11.91 0.35
N TYR A 203 18.99 -10.63 0.13
CA TYR A 203 18.91 -9.64 1.21
C TYR A 203 17.54 -8.96 1.37
N VAL A 204 16.69 -8.96 0.32
CA VAL A 204 15.36 -8.34 0.35
C VAL A 204 14.26 -9.38 0.56
N HIS A 205 14.21 -10.39 -0.31
CA HIS A 205 13.16 -11.41 -0.30
C HIS A 205 12.99 -12.13 1.05
N PRO A 206 14.03 -12.46 1.83
CA PRO A 206 13.84 -13.24 3.05
C PRO A 206 12.86 -12.62 4.04
N THR A 207 12.98 -11.34 4.33
CA THR A 207 12.10 -10.65 5.29
C THR A 207 10.74 -10.30 4.70
N ASP A 208 10.67 -9.91 3.43
CA ASP A 208 9.42 -9.63 2.74
C ASP A 208 8.57 -10.92 2.61
N LEU A 209 9.17 -12.04 2.21
CA LEU A 209 8.47 -13.31 2.09
C LEU A 209 8.05 -13.89 3.45
N GLN A 210 8.82 -13.63 4.52
CA GLN A 210 8.42 -13.95 5.89
C GLN A 210 7.13 -13.21 6.26
N THR A 211 7.08 -11.90 6.05
CA THR A 211 5.90 -11.07 6.31
C THR A 211 4.71 -11.51 5.45
N ILE A 212 4.92 -11.79 4.15
CA ILE A 212 3.89 -12.32 3.25
C ILE A 212 3.35 -13.67 3.76
N ALA A 213 4.21 -14.56 4.23
CA ALA A 213 3.78 -15.86 4.78
C ALA A 213 2.89 -15.68 6.02
N THR A 214 3.19 -14.72 6.88
CA THR A 214 2.37 -14.37 8.05
C THR A 214 1.01 -13.78 7.62
N ILE A 215 1.00 -12.85 6.66
CA ILE A 215 -0.21 -12.27 6.09
C ILE A 215 -1.13 -13.37 5.51
N LYS A 216 -0.58 -14.28 4.71
CA LYS A 216 -1.33 -15.38 4.08
C LYS A 216 -1.92 -16.38 5.08
N LYS A 217 -1.31 -16.57 6.25
CA LYS A 217 -1.89 -17.40 7.32
C LYS A 217 -3.13 -16.75 7.95
N CYS A 218 -3.22 -15.43 7.90
CA CYS A 218 -4.28 -14.66 8.55
C CYS A 218 -5.47 -14.38 7.62
N SER A 219 -5.23 -14.16 6.32
CA SER A 219 -6.27 -13.87 5.33
C SER A 219 -5.88 -14.34 3.94
N ASP A 220 -6.88 -14.82 3.18
CA ASP A 220 -6.72 -15.16 1.75
C ASP A 220 -6.83 -13.94 0.83
N THR A 221 -7.35 -12.82 1.32
CA THR A 221 -7.56 -11.61 0.52
C THR A 221 -6.63 -10.50 1.01
N ASN A 222 -5.51 -10.32 0.32
CA ASN A 222 -4.51 -9.33 0.65
C ASN A 222 -4.02 -8.62 -0.60
N ILE A 223 -3.55 -7.38 -0.45
CA ILE A 223 -3.11 -6.52 -1.54
C ILE A 223 -1.59 -6.32 -1.43
N LEU A 224 -0.88 -6.58 -2.52
CA LEU A 224 0.51 -6.17 -2.71
C LEU A 224 0.51 -4.82 -3.43
N HIS A 225 1.19 -3.83 -2.88
CA HIS A 225 1.46 -2.56 -3.54
C HIS A 225 2.97 -2.44 -3.81
N ILE A 226 3.33 -2.45 -5.07
CA ILE A 226 4.70 -2.19 -5.52
C ILE A 226 4.78 -0.69 -5.78
N CYS A 227 5.34 0.04 -4.82
CA CYS A 227 5.34 1.49 -4.82
C CYS A 227 6.32 2.03 -5.88
N GLY A 228 5.79 2.65 -6.93
CA GLY A 228 6.58 3.35 -7.95
C GLY A 228 6.75 4.81 -7.58
N TYR A 229 7.88 5.15 -7.01
CA TYR A 229 8.18 6.49 -6.54
C TYR A 229 9.65 6.85 -6.74
N GLY A 230 9.91 8.10 -7.12
CA GLY A 230 11.26 8.61 -7.27
C GLY A 230 11.84 8.49 -8.68
N GLU A 231 13.15 8.52 -8.77
CA GLU A 231 13.90 8.58 -10.04
C GLU A 231 14.07 7.20 -10.72
N TYR A 232 13.65 6.13 -10.05
CA TYR A 232 13.82 4.74 -10.51
C TYR A 232 12.47 4.08 -10.76
N THR A 233 12.44 3.23 -11.78
CA THR A 233 11.35 2.28 -12.02
C THR A 233 11.64 0.98 -11.28
N ASN A 234 10.59 0.30 -10.76
CA ASN A 234 10.74 -1.04 -10.24
C ASN A 234 10.86 -2.05 -11.39
N ASP A 235 11.73 -3.05 -11.24
CA ASP A 235 11.64 -4.26 -12.03
C ASP A 235 10.57 -5.19 -11.42
N LEU A 236 9.39 -5.24 -12.03
CA LEU A 236 8.28 -6.05 -11.52
C LEU A 236 8.63 -7.55 -11.42
N HIS A 237 9.64 -8.05 -12.18
CA HIS A 237 10.10 -9.43 -12.08
C HIS A 237 10.70 -9.79 -10.72
N LEU A 238 11.17 -8.83 -9.95
CA LEU A 238 11.65 -9.05 -8.58
C LEU A 238 10.53 -9.48 -7.62
N PHE A 239 9.27 -9.16 -7.95
CA PHE A 239 8.10 -9.40 -7.11
C PHE A 239 7.25 -10.60 -7.54
N GLU A 240 7.67 -11.40 -8.53
CA GLU A 240 6.95 -12.59 -8.99
C GLU A 240 6.63 -13.60 -7.87
N LYS A 241 7.53 -13.69 -6.88
CA LYS A 241 7.38 -14.61 -5.73
C LYS A 241 6.44 -14.06 -4.63
N TYR A 242 5.99 -12.78 -4.74
CA TYR A 242 5.15 -12.13 -3.75
C TYR A 242 3.69 -12.48 -3.98
N ASP A 243 3.33 -13.69 -3.54
CA ASP A 243 2.05 -14.32 -3.85
C ASP A 243 0.91 -13.81 -2.96
N LEU A 244 0.47 -12.57 -3.17
CA LEU A 244 -0.77 -12.02 -2.65
C LEU A 244 -1.87 -12.00 -3.71
N SER A 245 -3.14 -11.89 -3.30
CA SER A 245 -4.31 -12.11 -4.19
C SER A 245 -4.60 -10.93 -5.11
N VAL A 246 -4.23 -9.73 -4.72
CA VAL A 246 -4.47 -8.49 -5.46
C VAL A 246 -3.16 -7.72 -5.60
N ILE A 247 -2.91 -7.17 -6.77
CA ILE A 247 -1.67 -6.44 -7.07
C ILE A 247 -1.98 -5.00 -7.51
N ASN A 248 -1.24 -4.05 -6.95
CA ASN A 248 -1.23 -2.64 -7.36
C ASN A 248 0.21 -2.21 -7.62
N TRP A 249 0.45 -1.51 -8.69
CA TRP A 249 1.75 -0.91 -9.03
C TRP A 249 1.56 0.40 -9.77
N ALA A 250 2.63 1.17 -9.95
CA ALA A 250 2.62 2.43 -10.67
C ALA A 250 2.66 2.19 -12.20
N THR A 251 1.49 1.98 -12.81
CA THR A 251 1.33 1.63 -14.23
C THR A 251 2.02 2.61 -15.17
N HIS A 252 2.02 3.90 -14.82
CA HIS A 252 2.63 4.97 -15.62
C HIS A 252 4.15 5.05 -15.43
N THR A 253 4.63 4.93 -14.19
CA THR A 253 6.06 4.94 -13.88
C THR A 253 6.75 3.69 -14.43
N GLU A 254 6.17 2.51 -14.18
CA GLU A 254 6.72 1.21 -14.63
C GLU A 254 6.43 0.92 -16.11
N LYS A 255 5.64 1.76 -16.79
CA LYS A 255 5.21 1.59 -18.19
C LYS A 255 4.63 0.20 -18.47
N THR A 256 3.88 -0.32 -17.50
CA THR A 256 3.25 -1.64 -17.57
C THR A 256 1.75 -1.50 -17.36
N THR A 257 0.96 -1.77 -18.41
CA THR A 257 -0.51 -1.65 -18.36
C THR A 257 -1.13 -2.67 -17.42
N LEU A 258 -2.39 -2.46 -16.99
CA LEU A 258 -3.11 -3.43 -16.16
C LEU A 258 -3.20 -4.80 -16.83
N LYS A 259 -3.42 -4.84 -18.16
CA LYS A 259 -3.43 -6.08 -18.95
C LYS A 259 -2.09 -6.82 -18.89
N GLN A 260 -0.99 -6.09 -19.09
CA GLN A 260 0.35 -6.67 -19.03
C GLN A 260 0.66 -7.20 -17.62
N GLY A 261 0.31 -6.44 -16.57
CA GLY A 261 0.48 -6.88 -15.19
C GLY A 261 -0.37 -8.10 -14.85
N LYS A 262 -1.62 -8.17 -15.29
CA LYS A 262 -2.46 -9.38 -15.13
C LYS A 262 -1.80 -10.61 -15.76
N ALA A 263 -1.32 -10.50 -16.99
CA ALA A 263 -0.62 -11.60 -17.65
C ALA A 263 0.65 -12.00 -16.90
N PHE A 264 1.40 -11.03 -16.40
CA PHE A 264 2.62 -11.21 -15.66
C PHE A 264 2.41 -11.85 -14.28
N PHE A 265 1.39 -11.42 -13.53
CA PHE A 265 1.05 -11.91 -12.19
C PHE A 265 0.02 -13.05 -12.21
N ASN A 266 0.01 -13.91 -13.25
CA ASN A 266 -0.85 -15.11 -13.34
C ASN A 266 -2.36 -14.80 -13.19
N ASP A 267 -2.83 -13.76 -13.86
CA ASP A 267 -4.22 -13.32 -13.91
C ASP A 267 -4.81 -12.93 -12.53
N LYS A 268 -3.96 -12.50 -11.61
CA LYS A 268 -4.40 -11.95 -10.32
C LYS A 268 -5.26 -10.70 -10.51
N VAL A 269 -6.04 -10.39 -9.51
CA VAL A 269 -6.80 -9.13 -9.46
C VAL A 269 -5.85 -7.94 -9.41
N VAL A 270 -6.15 -6.91 -10.17
CA VAL A 270 -5.31 -5.71 -10.25
C VAL A 270 -6.06 -4.44 -9.85
N ILE A 271 -5.34 -3.53 -9.22
CA ILE A 271 -5.82 -2.18 -8.88
C ILE A 271 -4.93 -1.18 -9.60
N GLY A 272 -5.51 -0.19 -10.26
CA GLY A 272 -4.73 0.88 -10.88
C GLY A 272 -5.44 1.54 -12.04
N GLY A 273 -4.67 2.15 -12.92
CA GLY A 273 -5.10 2.78 -14.15
C GLY A 273 -4.80 4.27 -14.19
N PHE A 274 -4.96 5.01 -13.11
CA PHE A 274 -4.70 6.44 -13.10
C PHE A 274 -3.33 6.79 -12.54
N ASP A 275 -2.64 7.71 -13.21
CA ASP A 275 -1.48 8.40 -12.66
C ASP A 275 -1.90 9.24 -11.45
N ASN A 276 -1.21 9.09 -10.33
CA ASN A 276 -1.50 9.80 -9.09
C ASN A 276 -0.79 11.16 -8.96
N ASN A 277 0.07 11.51 -9.92
CA ASN A 277 0.82 12.76 -9.88
C ASN A 277 -0.05 13.97 -10.19
N PRO A 278 0.31 15.16 -9.69
CA PRO A 278 -0.38 16.41 -10.02
C PRO A 278 -0.35 16.73 -11.52
N ASN A 279 -1.38 17.41 -11.98
CA ASN A 279 -1.58 17.82 -13.39
C ASN A 279 -1.66 16.66 -14.38
N THR A 280 -2.02 15.48 -13.91
CA THR A 280 -2.33 14.31 -14.76
C THR A 280 -3.83 14.23 -15.03
N LEU A 281 -4.24 13.19 -15.79
CA LEU A 281 -5.63 13.02 -16.20
C LEU A 281 -6.61 12.99 -15.01
N LEU A 282 -6.27 12.27 -13.92
CA LEU A 282 -7.12 12.17 -12.74
C LEU A 282 -7.37 13.52 -12.07
N ASP A 283 -6.35 14.34 -12.00
CA ASP A 283 -6.36 15.65 -11.35
C ASP A 283 -6.93 16.75 -12.26
N ALA A 284 -6.42 16.87 -13.51
CA ALA A 284 -6.65 18.01 -14.39
C ALA A 284 -7.46 17.71 -15.66
N GLY A 285 -7.76 16.43 -15.95
CA GLY A 285 -8.48 16.07 -17.19
C GLY A 285 -9.95 16.50 -17.19
N THR A 286 -10.52 16.66 -18.40
CA THR A 286 -11.96 16.90 -18.57
C THR A 286 -12.75 15.60 -18.36
N ASP A 287 -14.07 15.71 -18.18
CA ASP A 287 -14.95 14.55 -18.02
C ASP A 287 -14.96 13.67 -19.29
N GLU A 288 -14.87 14.27 -20.47
CA GLU A 288 -14.77 13.56 -21.75
C GLU A 288 -13.46 12.78 -21.89
N GLU A 289 -12.33 13.37 -21.44
CA GLU A 289 -11.04 12.71 -21.44
C GLU A 289 -11.01 11.52 -20.46
N ILE A 290 -11.59 11.69 -19.27
CA ILE A 290 -11.75 10.62 -18.27
C ILE A 290 -12.62 9.48 -18.85
N GLU A 291 -13.73 9.81 -19.51
CA GLU A 291 -14.60 8.80 -20.11
C GLU A 291 -13.89 8.02 -21.21
N ALA A 292 -13.19 8.73 -22.12
CA ALA A 292 -12.43 8.09 -23.19
C ALA A 292 -11.36 7.15 -22.64
N TYR A 293 -10.62 7.61 -21.61
CA TYR A 293 -9.60 6.83 -20.96
C TYR A 293 -10.13 5.58 -20.25
N ILE A 294 -11.21 5.69 -19.46
CA ILE A 294 -11.80 4.52 -18.76
C ILE A 294 -12.31 3.50 -19.78
N LYS A 295 -12.91 3.95 -20.87
CA LYS A 295 -13.33 3.06 -21.94
C LYS A 295 -12.16 2.27 -22.50
N GLU A 296 -11.07 2.94 -22.87
CA GLU A 296 -9.85 2.29 -23.39
C GLU A 296 -9.22 1.35 -22.36
N LEU A 297 -9.10 1.79 -21.10
CA LEU A 297 -8.56 1.00 -20.00
C LEU A 297 -9.30 -0.33 -19.84
N LEU A 298 -10.64 -0.30 -19.85
CA LEU A 298 -11.46 -1.48 -19.65
C LEU A 298 -11.59 -2.35 -20.93
N GLU A 299 -11.46 -1.77 -22.12
CA GLU A 299 -11.32 -2.52 -23.37
C GLU A 299 -10.00 -3.29 -23.41
N ASP A 300 -8.90 -2.71 -22.89
CA ASP A 300 -7.59 -3.37 -22.84
C ASP A 300 -7.49 -4.40 -21.71
N ALA A 301 -7.76 -4.01 -20.46
CA ALA A 301 -7.56 -4.85 -19.27
C ALA A 301 -8.70 -5.85 -19.02
N GLY A 302 -9.86 -5.65 -19.65
CA GLY A 302 -11.10 -6.35 -19.33
C GLY A 302 -11.77 -5.80 -18.08
N THR A 303 -12.92 -6.39 -17.71
CA THR A 303 -13.72 -5.95 -16.56
C THR A 303 -13.71 -6.93 -15.40
N LYS A 304 -13.13 -8.13 -15.57
CA LYS A 304 -12.98 -9.13 -14.52
C LYS A 304 -11.63 -9.00 -13.80
N GLY A 305 -11.66 -9.07 -12.50
CA GLY A 305 -10.44 -8.96 -11.69
C GLY A 305 -9.73 -7.61 -11.86
N VAL A 306 -10.49 -6.53 -12.12
CA VAL A 306 -9.99 -5.16 -12.25
C VAL A 306 -10.70 -4.27 -11.26
N ILE A 307 -9.95 -3.43 -10.57
CA ILE A 307 -10.43 -2.34 -9.72
C ILE A 307 -9.81 -1.05 -10.24
N ILE A 308 -10.65 -0.09 -10.65
CA ILE A 308 -10.13 1.21 -11.09
C ILE A 308 -9.57 1.96 -9.88
N GLY A 309 -8.33 2.36 -9.97
CA GLY A 309 -7.62 3.07 -8.91
C GLY A 309 -6.49 3.91 -9.47
N ALA A 310 -5.60 4.34 -8.60
CA ALA A 310 -4.41 5.09 -8.99
C ALA A 310 -3.12 4.27 -8.74
N ASP A 311 -2.04 4.72 -9.35
CA ASP A 311 -0.71 4.14 -9.22
C ASP A 311 -0.22 4.15 -7.75
N CYS A 312 -0.54 5.21 -7.01
CA CYS A 312 -0.24 5.34 -5.59
C CYS A 312 -1.28 6.29 -4.92
N THR A 313 -0.92 6.88 -3.81
CA THR A 313 -1.68 7.88 -3.05
C THR A 313 -1.96 9.12 -3.91
N ILE A 314 -3.22 9.53 -3.96
CA ILE A 314 -3.67 10.69 -4.74
C ILE A 314 -3.68 11.98 -3.91
N SER A 315 -3.84 13.15 -4.57
CA SER A 315 -4.10 14.41 -3.87
C SER A 315 -5.47 14.39 -3.16
N PRO A 316 -5.57 14.89 -1.93
CA PRO A 316 -6.85 15.06 -1.24
C PRO A 316 -7.72 16.18 -1.86
N ASP A 317 -7.16 17.00 -2.75
CA ASP A 317 -7.84 18.14 -3.36
C ASP A 317 -8.61 17.79 -4.64
N ILE A 318 -8.54 16.53 -5.10
CA ILE A 318 -9.31 16.08 -6.27
C ILE A 318 -10.81 16.14 -5.95
N PRO A 319 -11.61 16.81 -6.81
CA PRO A 319 -13.05 16.96 -6.57
C PRO A 319 -13.78 15.62 -6.41
N VAL A 320 -14.70 15.55 -5.47
CA VAL A 320 -15.47 14.31 -5.16
C VAL A 320 -16.28 13.84 -6.36
N GLU A 321 -16.76 14.76 -7.18
CA GLU A 321 -17.51 14.51 -8.42
C GLU A 321 -16.70 13.64 -9.40
N ARG A 322 -15.38 13.74 -9.37
CA ARG A 322 -14.48 12.93 -10.19
C ARG A 322 -14.62 11.44 -9.87
N PHE A 323 -14.69 11.08 -8.61
CA PHE A 323 -14.86 9.67 -8.19
C PHE A 323 -16.27 9.15 -8.45
N GLN A 324 -17.26 10.03 -8.41
CA GLN A 324 -18.63 9.70 -8.79
C GLN A 324 -18.72 9.39 -10.29
N LEU A 325 -18.13 10.24 -11.13
CA LEU A 325 -18.02 10.02 -12.58
C LEU A 325 -17.32 8.68 -12.88
N ILE A 326 -16.14 8.44 -12.29
CA ILE A 326 -15.38 7.20 -12.53
C ILE A 326 -16.22 5.96 -12.17
N ARG A 327 -16.99 6.01 -11.07
CA ARG A 327 -17.89 4.91 -10.67
C ARG A 327 -19.00 4.67 -11.71
N GLU A 328 -19.64 5.72 -12.20
CA GLU A 328 -20.68 5.60 -13.22
C GLU A 328 -20.11 5.07 -14.54
N LEU A 329 -18.90 5.47 -14.91
CA LEU A 329 -18.20 4.96 -16.08
C LEU A 329 -17.80 3.48 -15.89
N GLY A 330 -17.34 3.09 -14.71
CA GLY A 330 -17.09 1.68 -14.34
C GLY A 330 -18.35 0.80 -14.48
N LYS A 331 -19.54 1.37 -14.23
CA LYS A 331 -20.83 0.71 -14.47
C LYS A 331 -21.20 0.69 -15.95
N LYS A 332 -21.01 1.81 -16.64
CA LYS A 332 -21.33 1.96 -18.07
C LYS A 332 -20.57 0.98 -18.94
N TYR A 333 -19.28 0.77 -18.66
CA TYR A 333 -18.37 -0.06 -19.45
C TYR A 333 -18.12 -1.46 -18.88
N ALA A 334 -18.84 -1.90 -17.85
CA ALA A 334 -18.76 -3.25 -17.27
C ALA A 334 -19.40 -4.36 -18.11
N LYS A 335 -19.95 -4.04 -19.28
CA LYS A 335 -20.77 -4.94 -20.11
C LYS A 335 -19.95 -5.93 -20.92
#